data_8ab65122417d8c20929b3e46ce852d80
#
_entry.id   8ab65122417d8c20929b3e46ce852d80
#
_cell.length_a   1.000
_cell.length_b   1.000
_cell.length_c   1.000
_cell.angle_alpha   90.00
_cell.angle_beta   90.00
_cell.angle_gamma   90.00
#
_symmetry.space_group_name_H-M   'P 1'
#
loop_
_entity.id
_entity.type
_entity.pdbx_description
1 polymer ?
#
loop_
_entity_poly.entity_id
_entity_poly.type
_entity_poly.pdbx_seq_one_letter_code
_entity_poly.pdbx_strand_id
1 'polypeptide(L)'
;MRDEAAKCGIEINPVSSFRDFGSQLKIWNRKFLGKSPLYDRNGKMVDSSRLAKREIVTHILAWSALPGASRHHWGTEIDVVDGGAVKPGYVVRLLPEECEKGAPFYPMHCWLNENMQRFGFYRPYRGKKGGVAFEPWHISYGKISSQALSELTLEMLYRVVEESEMAGRELVTDMLPAIYREYVKNVEPFDDLL
;
A
#
# COMPACT_ATOMS: atom_id res chain seq x y z
N MET A 1 0.93 5.77 -20.45
CA MET A 1 0.04 4.75 -19.85
C MET A 1 -1.43 5.17 -19.89
N ARG A 2 -1.82 6.31 -19.33
CA ARG A 2 -3.24 6.78 -19.35
C ARG A 2 -3.83 6.84 -20.74
N ASP A 3 -3.13 7.47 -21.69
CA ASP A 3 -3.60 7.62 -23.07
C ASP A 3 -3.81 6.29 -23.79
N GLU A 4 -2.98 5.28 -23.49
CA GLU A 4 -3.15 3.93 -24.05
C GLU A 4 -4.33 3.18 -23.42
N ALA A 5 -4.54 3.34 -22.11
CA ALA A 5 -5.70 2.77 -21.42
C ALA A 5 -7.01 3.40 -21.93
N ALA A 6 -7.01 4.71 -22.18
CA ALA A 6 -8.16 5.44 -22.69
C ALA A 6 -8.64 4.93 -24.05
N LYS A 7 -7.73 4.44 -24.92
CA LYS A 7 -8.09 3.80 -26.20
C LYS A 7 -8.89 2.50 -26.01
N CYS A 8 -8.78 1.89 -24.83
CA CYS A 8 -9.55 0.70 -24.42
C CYS A 8 -10.78 1.05 -23.57
N GLY A 9 -11.15 2.34 -23.47
CA GLY A 9 -12.29 2.78 -22.67
C GLY A 9 -12.03 2.79 -21.16
N ILE A 10 -10.77 2.78 -20.73
CA ILE A 10 -10.37 2.76 -19.32
C ILE A 10 -9.79 4.11 -18.92
N GLU A 11 -10.35 4.73 -17.90
CA GLU A 11 -9.90 6.01 -17.36
C GLU A 11 -9.08 5.83 -16.08
N ILE A 12 -7.76 5.68 -16.19
CA ILE A 12 -6.88 5.50 -15.03
C ILE A 12 -6.80 6.81 -14.24
N ASN A 13 -7.42 6.84 -13.06
CA ASN A 13 -7.40 7.99 -12.15
C ASN A 13 -6.66 7.66 -10.85
N PRO A 14 -5.68 8.48 -10.43
CA PRO A 14 -5.04 8.33 -9.15
C PRO A 14 -5.98 8.78 -8.02
N VAL A 15 -6.11 7.95 -6.98
CA VAL A 15 -6.85 8.26 -5.75
C VAL A 15 -5.91 8.45 -4.55
N SER A 16 -4.67 8.01 -4.68
CA SER A 16 -3.57 8.30 -3.74
C SER A 16 -2.26 8.35 -4.53
N SER A 17 -1.35 9.25 -4.12
CA SER A 17 -0.05 9.42 -4.76
C SER A 17 1.02 9.71 -3.70
N PHE A 18 1.86 10.75 -3.88
CA PHE A 18 2.81 11.16 -2.86
C PHE A 18 2.11 11.40 -1.52
N ARG A 19 2.72 10.90 -0.46
CA ARG A 19 2.25 11.08 0.92
C ARG A 19 3.43 11.42 1.81
N ASP A 20 3.39 12.59 2.45
CA ASP A 20 4.41 12.99 3.42
C ASP A 20 4.37 12.15 4.70
N PHE A 21 5.46 12.23 5.49
CA PHE A 21 5.60 11.51 6.75
C PHE A 21 4.46 11.84 7.75
N GLY A 22 4.14 13.13 7.91
CA GLY A 22 3.12 13.57 8.86
C GLY A 22 1.73 13.04 8.53
N SER A 23 1.39 12.96 7.24
CA SER A 23 0.14 12.36 6.76
C SER A 23 0.08 10.86 7.05
N GLN A 24 1.18 10.13 6.81
CA GLN A 24 1.26 8.69 7.13
C GLN A 24 1.22 8.47 8.65
N LEU A 25 1.87 9.30 9.45
CA LEU A 25 1.85 9.23 10.90
C LEU A 25 0.43 9.44 11.46
N LYS A 26 -0.34 10.37 10.89
CA LYS A 26 -1.75 10.56 11.26
C LYS A 26 -2.59 9.31 10.97
N ILE A 27 -2.39 8.65 9.82
CA ILE A 27 -3.08 7.39 9.48
C ILE A 27 -2.72 6.31 10.51
N TRP A 28 -1.44 6.13 10.80
CA TRP A 28 -0.95 5.18 11.80
C TRP A 28 -1.58 5.41 13.16
N ASN A 29 -1.44 6.64 13.69
CA ASN A 29 -1.93 6.98 15.02
C ASN A 29 -3.45 6.79 15.16
N ARG A 30 -4.23 7.19 14.13
CA ARG A 30 -5.68 6.98 14.13
C ARG A 30 -6.04 5.50 14.20
N LYS A 31 -5.34 4.64 13.46
CA LYS A 31 -5.55 3.19 13.46
C LYS A 31 -5.12 2.57 14.79
N PHE A 32 -3.94 2.88 15.28
CA PHE A 32 -3.41 2.33 16.53
C PHE A 32 -4.27 2.70 17.75
N LEU A 33 -4.85 3.89 17.76
CA LEU A 33 -5.72 4.41 18.83
C LEU A 33 -7.20 4.02 18.66
N GLY A 34 -7.53 3.16 17.69
CA GLY A 34 -8.92 2.71 17.44
C GLY A 34 -9.84 3.78 16.86
N LYS A 35 -9.30 4.89 16.33
CA LYS A 35 -10.06 6.00 15.71
C LYS A 35 -10.35 5.78 14.22
N SER A 36 -9.87 4.69 13.67
CA SER A 36 -10.13 4.24 12.29
C SER A 36 -10.25 2.73 12.28
N PRO A 37 -11.07 2.15 11.39
CA PRO A 37 -11.25 0.71 11.34
C PRO A 37 -9.97 -0.02 10.99
N LEU A 38 -9.82 -1.25 11.49
CA LEU A 38 -8.82 -2.21 11.10
C LEU A 38 -9.48 -3.34 10.33
N TYR A 39 -8.70 -3.95 9.44
CA TYR A 39 -9.15 -5.07 8.61
C TYR A 39 -8.18 -6.25 8.74
N ASP A 40 -8.71 -7.46 8.67
CA ASP A 40 -7.89 -8.64 8.50
C ASP A 40 -7.34 -8.72 7.06
N ARG A 41 -6.51 -9.73 6.77
CA ARG A 41 -5.89 -9.89 5.45
C ARG A 41 -6.90 -10.19 4.32
N ASN A 42 -8.13 -10.55 4.66
CA ASN A 42 -9.22 -10.79 3.71
C ASN A 42 -10.10 -9.55 3.51
N GLY A 43 -9.71 -8.40 4.08
CA GLY A 43 -10.49 -7.16 3.99
C GLY A 43 -11.71 -7.11 4.92
N LYS A 44 -11.87 -8.06 5.85
CA LYS A 44 -12.95 -8.05 6.82
C LYS A 44 -12.58 -7.18 8.02
N MET A 45 -13.49 -6.28 8.40
CA MET A 45 -13.30 -5.42 9.57
C MET A 45 -13.17 -6.23 10.87
N VAL A 46 -12.20 -5.85 11.70
CA VAL A 46 -11.93 -6.47 13.00
C VAL A 46 -12.23 -5.52 14.16
N ASP A 47 -12.67 -6.07 15.28
CA ASP A 47 -12.90 -5.31 16.51
C ASP A 47 -11.56 -5.08 17.24
N SER A 48 -10.98 -3.91 17.04
CA SER A 48 -9.67 -3.55 17.61
C SER A 48 -9.65 -3.51 19.15
N SER A 49 -10.83 -3.41 19.80
CA SER A 49 -10.90 -3.39 21.27
C SER A 49 -10.54 -4.74 21.92
N ARG A 50 -10.61 -5.83 21.14
CA ARG A 50 -10.31 -7.20 21.59
C ARG A 50 -8.91 -7.67 21.22
N LEU A 51 -8.15 -6.85 20.50
CA LEU A 51 -6.82 -7.22 20.01
C LEU A 51 -5.73 -6.80 21.00
N ALA A 52 -4.72 -7.64 21.15
CA ALA A 52 -3.46 -7.23 21.77
C ALA A 52 -2.76 -6.16 20.92
N LYS A 53 -1.95 -5.30 21.55
CA LYS A 53 -1.27 -4.20 20.82
C LYS A 53 -0.39 -4.69 19.66
N ARG A 54 0.25 -5.85 19.80
CA ARG A 54 1.02 -6.48 18.70
C ARG A 54 0.13 -6.88 17.52
N GLU A 55 -1.06 -7.39 17.78
CA GLU A 55 -2.03 -7.74 16.75
C GLU A 55 -2.55 -6.49 16.04
N ILE A 56 -2.80 -5.38 16.79
CA ILE A 56 -3.15 -4.08 16.20
C ILE A 56 -2.06 -3.65 15.21
N VAL A 57 -0.78 -3.69 15.59
CA VAL A 57 0.34 -3.37 14.70
C VAL A 57 0.32 -4.23 13.44
N THR A 58 0.12 -5.54 13.58
CA THR A 58 0.07 -6.49 12.46
C THR A 58 -1.11 -6.17 11.50
N HIS A 59 -2.29 -5.89 12.05
CA HIS A 59 -3.45 -5.50 11.24
C HIS A 59 -3.26 -4.15 10.53
N ILE A 60 -2.59 -3.18 11.18
CA ILE A 60 -2.25 -1.93 10.52
C ILE A 60 -1.32 -2.19 9.34
N LEU A 61 -0.23 -2.94 9.57
CA LEU A 61 0.81 -3.20 8.57
C LEU A 61 0.33 -4.05 7.39
N ALA A 62 -0.75 -4.79 7.55
CA ALA A 62 -1.35 -5.53 6.44
C ALA A 62 -1.89 -4.60 5.33
N TRP A 63 -2.29 -3.36 5.67
CA TRP A 63 -2.97 -2.41 4.76
C TRP A 63 -2.42 -0.99 4.79
N SER A 64 -1.45 -0.71 5.65
CA SER A 64 -0.87 0.63 5.79
C SER A 64 0.58 0.51 6.23
N ALA A 65 1.46 1.11 5.48
CA ALA A 65 2.89 1.08 5.78
C ALA A 65 3.24 1.79 7.09
N LEU A 66 4.34 1.37 7.70
CA LEU A 66 4.99 2.09 8.80
C LEU A 66 5.37 3.51 8.32
N PRO A 67 5.07 4.58 9.10
CA PRO A 67 5.59 5.91 8.82
C PRO A 67 7.13 5.90 8.68
N GLY A 68 7.63 6.51 7.61
CA GLY A 68 9.04 6.44 7.20
C GLY A 68 9.38 5.27 6.26
N ALA A 69 8.55 4.21 6.23
CA ALA A 69 8.71 3.08 5.31
C ALA A 69 7.62 3.01 4.24
N SER A 70 6.72 3.97 4.19
CA SER A 70 5.70 4.03 3.14
C SER A 70 6.36 4.34 1.79
N ARG A 71 6.10 3.49 0.80
CA ARG A 71 6.60 3.70 -0.56
C ARG A 71 6.01 4.97 -1.20
N HIS A 72 4.83 5.41 -0.78
CA HIS A 72 4.26 6.71 -1.17
C HIS A 72 5.14 7.91 -0.78
N HIS A 73 6.07 7.78 0.20
CA HIS A 73 7.04 8.84 0.53
C HIS A 73 8.04 9.10 -0.60
N TRP A 74 8.27 8.12 -1.46
CA TRP A 74 9.24 8.23 -2.56
C TRP A 74 8.66 8.95 -3.79
N GLY A 75 7.34 9.16 -3.85
CA GLY A 75 6.66 9.75 -5.00
C GLY A 75 6.58 8.82 -6.23
N THR A 76 6.89 7.55 -6.05
CA THR A 76 6.90 6.52 -7.11
C THR A 76 5.68 5.62 -7.10
N GLU A 77 4.82 5.77 -6.10
CA GLU A 77 3.66 4.93 -5.87
C GLU A 77 2.37 5.69 -6.15
N ILE A 78 1.44 5.02 -6.79
CA ILE A 78 0.08 5.52 -6.99
C ILE A 78 -0.94 4.41 -6.77
N ASP A 79 -2.03 4.76 -6.09
CA ASP A 79 -3.24 3.95 -6.04
C ASP A 79 -4.20 4.44 -7.12
N VAL A 80 -4.65 3.53 -7.99
CA VAL A 80 -5.43 3.88 -9.17
C VAL A 80 -6.77 3.17 -9.21
N VAL A 81 -7.77 3.86 -9.76
CA VAL A 81 -9.09 3.32 -10.06
C VAL A 81 -9.49 3.67 -11.49
N ASP A 82 -10.47 2.98 -12.03
CA ASP A 82 -11.09 3.35 -13.29
C ASP A 82 -12.16 4.43 -13.02
N GLY A 83 -11.85 5.68 -13.36
CA GLY A 83 -12.75 6.81 -13.17
C GLY A 83 -14.05 6.67 -13.95
N GLY A 84 -14.00 6.08 -15.15
CA GLY A 84 -15.17 5.83 -15.98
C GLY A 84 -16.11 4.76 -15.41
N ALA A 85 -15.61 3.89 -14.52
CA ALA A 85 -16.41 2.85 -13.86
C ALA A 85 -17.03 3.33 -12.53
N VAL A 86 -16.61 4.48 -11.99
CA VAL A 86 -17.15 5.04 -10.74
C VAL A 86 -18.49 5.70 -10.99
N LYS A 87 -19.56 5.07 -10.53
CA LYS A 87 -20.94 5.61 -10.62
C LYS A 87 -21.18 6.68 -9.56
N PRO A 88 -22.12 7.63 -9.80
CA PRO A 88 -22.54 8.59 -8.79
C PRO A 88 -22.94 7.90 -7.48
N GLY A 89 -22.36 8.35 -6.37
CA GLY A 89 -22.61 7.77 -5.03
C GLY A 89 -21.77 6.52 -4.70
N TYR A 90 -20.96 6.01 -5.63
CA TYR A 90 -20.02 4.91 -5.33
C TYR A 90 -18.87 5.42 -4.48
N VAL A 91 -18.61 4.75 -3.37
CA VAL A 91 -17.48 5.07 -2.49
C VAL A 91 -16.36 4.05 -2.73
N VAL A 92 -15.25 4.50 -3.28
CA VAL A 92 -14.05 3.69 -3.46
C VAL A 92 -13.48 3.32 -2.11
N ARG A 93 -13.26 2.03 -1.87
CA ARG A 93 -12.79 1.50 -0.59
C ARG A 93 -11.34 1.00 -0.64
N LEU A 94 -10.79 0.81 -1.83
CA LEU A 94 -9.51 0.17 -2.08
C LEU A 94 -9.45 -1.22 -1.42
N LEU A 95 -10.37 -2.09 -1.81
CA LEU A 95 -10.43 -3.48 -1.41
C LEU A 95 -10.26 -4.40 -2.63
N PRO A 96 -9.63 -5.57 -2.49
CA PRO A 96 -9.39 -6.49 -3.61
C PRO A 96 -10.67 -6.87 -4.37
N GLU A 97 -11.80 -7.01 -3.67
CA GLU A 97 -13.11 -7.33 -4.26
C GLU A 97 -13.58 -6.33 -5.33
N GLU A 98 -13.11 -5.06 -5.27
CA GLU A 98 -13.44 -4.03 -6.28
C GLU A 98 -12.72 -4.27 -7.62
N CYS A 99 -11.69 -5.14 -7.61
CA CYS A 99 -10.90 -5.53 -8.79
C CYS A 99 -11.15 -6.96 -9.27
N GLU A 100 -12.07 -7.71 -8.63
CA GLU A 100 -12.44 -9.07 -9.02
C GLU A 100 -13.40 -9.10 -10.22
N LYS A 101 -13.52 -10.28 -10.84
CA LYS A 101 -14.39 -10.47 -12.02
C LYS A 101 -15.83 -10.02 -11.73
N GLY A 102 -16.32 -9.09 -12.54
CA GLY A 102 -17.64 -8.49 -12.38
C GLY A 102 -17.69 -7.22 -11.53
N ALA A 103 -16.58 -6.87 -10.85
CA ALA A 103 -16.47 -5.63 -10.08
C ALA A 103 -16.06 -4.45 -10.98
N PRO A 104 -16.28 -3.19 -10.53
CA PRO A 104 -16.11 -2.01 -11.37
C PRO A 104 -14.69 -1.84 -11.92
N PHE A 105 -13.66 -2.19 -11.16
CA PHE A 105 -12.26 -1.97 -11.57
C PHE A 105 -11.59 -3.18 -12.21
N TYR A 106 -12.33 -4.27 -12.41
CA TYR A 106 -11.80 -5.49 -13.03
C TYR A 106 -11.22 -5.27 -14.46
N PRO A 107 -11.89 -4.55 -15.38
CA PRO A 107 -11.34 -4.30 -16.72
C PRO A 107 -10.00 -3.54 -16.66
N MET A 108 -9.90 -2.49 -15.83
CA MET A 108 -8.64 -1.75 -15.63
C MET A 108 -7.56 -2.67 -15.02
N HIS A 109 -7.93 -3.51 -14.06
CA HIS A 109 -6.98 -4.43 -13.44
C HIS A 109 -6.41 -5.44 -14.44
N CYS A 110 -7.24 -5.99 -15.34
CA CYS A 110 -6.78 -6.86 -16.43
C CYS A 110 -5.84 -6.10 -17.37
N TRP A 111 -6.22 -4.90 -17.81
CA TRP A 111 -5.41 -4.08 -18.68
C TRP A 111 -4.04 -3.74 -18.05
N LEU A 112 -4.02 -3.39 -16.77
CA LEU A 112 -2.78 -3.12 -16.04
C LEU A 112 -1.88 -4.36 -15.98
N ASN A 113 -2.44 -5.56 -15.75
CA ASN A 113 -1.67 -6.82 -15.74
C ASN A 113 -0.90 -7.05 -17.04
N GLU A 114 -1.50 -6.69 -18.17
CA GLU A 114 -0.94 -6.92 -19.50
C GLU A 114 0.01 -5.78 -19.94
N ASN A 115 -0.20 -4.58 -19.42
CA ASN A 115 0.38 -3.39 -20.03
C ASN A 115 1.30 -2.57 -19.14
N MET A 116 1.12 -2.57 -17.80
CA MET A 116 1.81 -1.62 -16.92
C MET A 116 3.34 -1.74 -16.97
N GLN A 117 3.88 -2.96 -17.18
CA GLN A 117 5.33 -3.20 -17.20
C GLN A 117 6.03 -2.43 -18.31
N ARG A 118 5.45 -2.35 -19.50
CA ARG A 118 6.02 -1.58 -20.64
C ARG A 118 6.11 -0.07 -20.38
N PHE A 119 5.43 0.41 -19.32
CA PHE A 119 5.51 1.79 -18.85
C PHE A 119 6.39 1.94 -17.59
N GLY A 120 7.13 0.88 -17.21
CA GLY A 120 8.00 0.86 -16.06
C GLY A 120 7.27 0.68 -14.71
N PHE A 121 5.99 0.30 -14.72
CA PHE A 121 5.22 0.05 -13.50
C PHE A 121 5.08 -1.43 -13.20
N TYR A 122 4.99 -1.77 -11.90
CA TYR A 122 4.73 -3.11 -11.41
C TYR A 122 3.91 -3.07 -10.10
N ARG A 123 3.45 -4.24 -9.63
CA ARG A 123 2.78 -4.35 -8.32
C ARG A 123 3.74 -4.94 -7.29
N PRO A 124 4.13 -4.16 -6.26
CA PRO A 124 5.00 -4.65 -5.20
C PRO A 124 4.28 -5.60 -4.23
N TYR A 125 2.96 -5.48 -4.09
CA TYR A 125 2.17 -6.19 -3.09
C TYR A 125 1.26 -7.23 -3.74
N ARG A 126 1.67 -8.50 -3.73
CA ARG A 126 0.88 -9.62 -4.27
C ARG A 126 0.29 -10.55 -3.21
N GLY A 127 0.50 -10.25 -1.94
CA GLY A 127 -0.07 -10.98 -0.81
C GLY A 127 0.41 -12.43 -0.61
N LYS A 128 1.32 -12.91 -1.45
CA LYS A 128 1.68 -14.34 -1.52
C LYS A 128 2.54 -14.86 -0.38
N LYS A 129 3.26 -13.98 0.33
CA LYS A 129 4.32 -14.38 1.28
C LYS A 129 4.15 -13.81 2.69
N GLY A 130 2.95 -13.45 3.09
CA GLY A 130 2.78 -12.64 4.30
C GLY A 130 3.12 -11.16 4.02
N GLY A 131 3.36 -10.35 5.05
CA GLY A 131 3.62 -8.92 4.89
C GLY A 131 2.37 -8.15 4.49
N VAL A 132 2.49 -7.20 3.56
CA VAL A 132 1.36 -6.40 3.04
C VAL A 132 0.37 -7.29 2.29
N ALA A 133 -0.92 -7.03 2.44
CA ALA A 133 -1.99 -7.73 1.72
C ALA A 133 -1.91 -7.47 0.22
N PHE A 134 -2.68 -8.20 -0.57
CA PHE A 134 -2.76 -7.95 -2.01
C PHE A 134 -3.48 -6.63 -2.29
N GLU A 135 -2.80 -5.74 -2.98
CA GLU A 135 -3.30 -4.42 -3.37
C GLU A 135 -3.28 -4.27 -4.90
N PRO A 136 -4.34 -4.73 -5.61
CA PRO A 136 -4.37 -4.70 -7.07
C PRO A 136 -4.34 -3.29 -7.67
N TRP A 137 -4.80 -2.28 -6.92
CA TRP A 137 -4.80 -0.85 -7.29
C TRP A 137 -3.44 -0.17 -7.14
N HIS A 138 -2.56 -0.72 -6.26
CA HIS A 138 -1.28 -0.12 -5.94
C HIS A 138 -0.23 -0.48 -6.98
N ILE A 139 0.29 0.52 -7.69
CA ILE A 139 1.33 0.36 -8.70
C ILE A 139 2.52 1.26 -8.39
N SER A 140 3.70 0.76 -8.70
CA SER A 140 4.99 1.35 -8.38
C SER A 140 5.80 1.57 -9.64
N TYR A 141 6.42 2.75 -9.80
CA TYR A 141 7.40 3.00 -10.85
C TYR A 141 8.73 2.34 -10.49
N GLY A 142 9.00 1.20 -11.10
CA GLY A 142 9.99 0.22 -10.64
C GLY A 142 11.41 0.73 -10.58
N LYS A 143 11.86 1.47 -11.60
CA LYS A 143 13.24 1.91 -11.73
C LYS A 143 13.72 2.77 -10.56
N ILE A 144 12.89 3.71 -10.09
CA ILE A 144 13.23 4.58 -8.96
C ILE A 144 12.90 3.89 -7.63
N SER A 145 11.76 3.23 -7.54
CA SER A 145 11.33 2.61 -6.28
C SER A 145 12.22 1.44 -5.84
N SER A 146 12.84 0.72 -6.78
CA SER A 146 13.80 -0.34 -6.45
C SER A 146 15.06 0.23 -5.83
N GLN A 147 15.57 1.35 -6.32
CA GLN A 147 16.71 2.05 -5.74
C GLN A 147 16.36 2.56 -4.34
N ALA A 148 15.23 3.27 -4.19
CA ALA A 148 14.78 3.77 -2.89
C ALA A 148 14.63 2.65 -1.86
N LEU A 149 14.09 1.49 -2.28
CA LEU A 149 13.98 0.32 -1.41
C LEU A 149 15.37 -0.22 -1.01
N SER A 150 16.34 -0.26 -1.93
CA SER A 150 17.69 -0.75 -1.62
C SER A 150 18.41 0.14 -0.59
N GLU A 151 18.22 1.45 -0.67
CA GLU A 151 18.83 2.44 0.20
C GLU A 151 18.15 2.54 1.58
N LEU A 152 16.87 2.18 1.69
CA LEU A 152 16.15 2.20 2.97
C LEU A 152 16.69 1.13 3.91
N THR A 153 17.35 1.56 5.01
CA THR A 153 17.95 0.68 6.01
C THR A 153 17.10 0.56 7.27
N LEU A 154 17.33 -0.51 8.02
CA LEU A 154 16.71 -0.69 9.34
C LEU A 154 17.11 0.42 10.32
N GLU A 155 18.37 0.88 10.25
CA GLU A 155 18.88 1.95 11.12
C GLU A 155 18.15 3.29 10.86
N MET A 156 17.90 3.62 9.58
CA MET A 156 17.09 4.81 9.24
C MET A 156 15.71 4.74 9.87
N LEU A 157 15.08 3.58 9.84
CA LEU A 157 13.75 3.40 10.43
C LEU A 157 13.76 3.48 11.96
N TYR A 158 14.81 2.99 12.63
CA TYR A 158 14.97 3.19 14.07
C TYR A 158 14.97 4.68 14.42
N ARG A 159 15.81 5.48 13.75
CA ARG A 159 15.85 6.93 13.99
C ARG A 159 14.50 7.60 13.77
N VAL A 160 13.85 7.29 12.65
CA VAL A 160 12.52 7.86 12.32
C VAL A 160 11.47 7.50 13.37
N VAL A 161 11.44 6.25 13.85
CA VAL A 161 10.50 5.80 14.87
C VAL A 161 10.79 6.48 16.20
N GLU A 162 12.05 6.51 16.64
CA GLU A 162 12.48 7.10 17.90
C GLU A 162 12.21 8.62 18.01
N GLU A 163 12.38 9.34 16.90
CA GLU A 163 12.18 10.80 16.83
C GLU A 163 10.71 11.19 16.62
N SER A 164 9.83 10.22 16.35
CA SER A 164 8.43 10.50 15.99
C SER A 164 7.47 10.47 17.17
N GLU A 165 6.33 11.16 17.02
CA GLU A 165 5.16 11.09 17.92
C GLU A 165 4.26 9.88 17.55
N MET A 166 4.87 8.73 17.26
CA MET A 166 4.17 7.51 16.85
C MET A 166 3.47 6.85 18.05
N ALA A 167 2.18 6.59 17.91
CA ALA A 167 1.45 5.82 18.90
C ALA A 167 1.96 4.36 18.94
N GLY A 168 2.31 3.88 20.14
CA GLY A 168 2.91 2.55 20.32
C GLY A 168 4.38 2.46 19.94
N ARG A 169 5.10 3.59 19.93
CA ARG A 169 6.51 3.70 19.51
C ARG A 169 7.42 2.64 20.10
N GLU A 170 7.41 2.44 21.42
CA GLU A 170 8.25 1.45 22.09
C GLU A 170 7.99 0.03 21.57
N LEU A 171 6.73 -0.34 21.44
CA LEU A 171 6.33 -1.64 20.88
C LEU A 171 6.77 -1.79 19.43
N VAL A 172 6.64 -0.72 18.62
CA VAL A 172 7.07 -0.71 17.22
C VAL A 172 8.59 -0.86 17.14
N THR A 173 9.35 -0.18 18.01
CA THR A 173 10.81 -0.30 18.10
C THR A 173 11.23 -1.74 18.36
N ASP A 174 10.59 -2.43 19.32
CA ASP A 174 10.84 -3.86 19.61
C ASP A 174 10.53 -4.76 18.42
N MET A 175 9.49 -4.43 17.65
CA MET A 175 9.06 -5.21 16.48
C MET A 175 9.80 -4.85 15.20
N LEU A 176 10.58 -3.77 15.18
CA LEU A 176 11.09 -3.16 13.97
C LEU A 176 11.91 -4.11 13.07
N PRO A 177 12.78 -5.02 13.60
CA PRO A 177 13.49 -5.98 12.76
C PRO A 177 12.55 -6.93 12.00
N ALA A 178 11.48 -7.37 12.63
CA ALA A 178 10.46 -8.21 11.98
C ALA A 178 9.64 -7.41 10.97
N ILE A 179 9.21 -6.20 11.34
CA ILE A 179 8.49 -5.29 10.45
C ILE A 179 9.31 -5.00 9.19
N TYR A 180 10.59 -4.68 9.35
CA TYR A 180 11.48 -4.40 8.22
C TYR A 180 11.58 -5.58 7.27
N ARG A 181 11.81 -6.79 7.79
CA ARG A 181 11.92 -8.01 6.98
C ARG A 181 10.60 -8.36 6.29
N GLU A 182 9.48 -8.28 7.02
CA GLU A 182 8.20 -8.86 6.58
C GLU A 182 7.32 -7.87 5.80
N TYR A 183 7.39 -6.57 6.09
CA TYR A 183 6.49 -5.57 5.53
C TYR A 183 7.20 -4.52 4.66
N VAL A 184 8.52 -4.31 4.87
CA VAL A 184 9.28 -3.33 4.08
C VAL A 184 10.03 -4.02 2.94
N LYS A 185 10.83 -5.06 3.27
CA LYS A 185 11.66 -5.75 2.26
C LYS A 185 10.95 -6.90 1.55
N ASN A 186 9.86 -7.43 2.09
CA ASN A 186 9.11 -8.53 1.49
C ASN A 186 8.10 -8.03 0.45
N VAL A 187 8.62 -7.53 -0.67
CA VAL A 187 7.85 -7.07 -1.83
C VAL A 187 8.28 -7.84 -3.08
N GLU A 188 7.43 -7.87 -4.10
CA GLU A 188 7.83 -8.42 -5.40
C GLU A 188 8.94 -7.53 -6.00
N PRO A 189 9.99 -8.11 -6.58
CA PRO A 189 11.02 -7.33 -7.25
C PRO A 189 10.47 -6.68 -8.53
N PHE A 190 11.06 -5.56 -8.92
CA PHE A 190 10.89 -5.01 -10.25
C PHE A 190 11.84 -5.74 -11.20
N ASP A 191 11.30 -6.28 -12.28
CA ASP A 191 12.06 -6.96 -13.31
C ASP A 191 12.21 -6.00 -14.50
N ASP A 192 13.39 -5.42 -14.68
CA ASP A 192 13.70 -4.46 -15.75
C ASP A 192 14.08 -5.25 -17.04
N LEU A 193 13.15 -6.10 -17.51
CA LEU A 193 13.35 -6.97 -18.68
C LEU A 193 12.99 -6.28 -20.02
N LEU A 194 12.98 -4.94 -20.08
CA LEU A 194 12.73 -4.18 -21.31
C LEU A 194 13.90 -3.28 -21.69
#